data_8d1cc07be0354f2baaf2b34643cf8175
#
_entry.id   8d1cc07be0354f2baaf2b34643cf8175
#
_cell.length_a   1.000
_cell.length_b   1.000
_cell.length_c   1.000
_cell.angle_alpha   90.00
_cell.angle_beta   90.00
_cell.angle_gamma   90.00
#
_symmetry.space_group_name_H-M   'P 1'
#
loop_
_entity.id
_entity.type
_entity.pdbx_description
1 polymer ?
#
loop_
_entity_poly.entity_id
_entity_poly.type
_entity_poly.pdbx_seq_one_letter_code
_entity_poly.pdbx_strand_id
1 'polypeptide(L)'
;AYVPPIRIKRESVLQAVGWAVPGVRGLAAGERSVASWDEDSVTMAVEAARNCLVDYSDLPSNITLASTTFPFADRSNSGIVADALNLPLNTLTEDAFGSRRSGTSALVKNFLGSTSTLLLASECREAKPGSTQEMTYGHGAAALLLGEGNTIADILSVESVHEDLIDQYRTVDAKYDYSLEERWV
;
A
#
# COMPACT_ATOMS: atom_id res chain seq x y z
N ALA A 1 10.64 -3.62 -3.91
CA ALA A 1 9.26 -3.30 -4.33
C ALA A 1 8.70 -4.43 -5.18
N TYR A 2 7.37 -4.53 -5.23
CA TYR A 2 6.64 -5.46 -6.09
C TYR A 2 5.49 -4.74 -6.78
N VAL A 3 5.33 -4.98 -8.08
CA VAL A 3 4.20 -4.49 -8.88
C VAL A 3 3.65 -5.67 -9.67
N PRO A 4 2.37 -6.05 -9.51
CA PRO A 4 1.77 -7.16 -10.23
C PRO A 4 2.03 -7.10 -11.73
N PRO A 5 2.23 -8.23 -12.41
CA PRO A 5 2.59 -8.24 -13.84
C PRO A 5 1.44 -7.85 -14.77
N ILE A 6 0.18 -8.00 -14.32
CA ILE A 6 -0.99 -7.69 -15.15
C ILE A 6 -1.10 -6.17 -15.32
N ARG A 7 -1.25 -5.73 -16.58
CA ARG A 7 -1.46 -4.33 -16.95
C ARG A 7 -2.77 -4.18 -17.69
N ILE A 8 -3.58 -3.20 -17.26
CA ILE A 8 -4.79 -2.80 -17.99
C ILE A 8 -4.54 -1.42 -18.60
N LYS A 9 -4.68 -1.32 -19.92
CA LYS A 9 -4.63 -0.03 -20.60
C LYS A 9 -5.86 0.79 -20.21
N ARG A 10 -5.65 2.02 -19.75
CA ARG A 10 -6.75 2.92 -19.36
C ARG A 10 -7.66 3.24 -20.54
N GLU A 11 -7.13 3.26 -21.75
CA GLU A 11 -7.92 3.41 -22.98
C GLU A 11 -8.94 2.28 -23.15
N SER A 12 -8.60 1.04 -22.84
CA SER A 12 -9.55 -0.09 -22.90
C SER A 12 -10.69 0.08 -21.91
N VAL A 13 -10.41 0.64 -20.70
CA VAL A 13 -11.44 1.00 -19.73
C VAL A 13 -12.34 2.11 -20.29
N LEU A 14 -11.75 3.17 -20.87
CA LEU A 14 -12.52 4.24 -21.52
C LEU A 14 -13.42 3.72 -22.63
N GLN A 15 -12.93 2.82 -23.48
CA GLN A 15 -13.75 2.21 -24.55
C GLN A 15 -14.97 1.44 -23.99
N ALA A 16 -14.80 0.76 -22.87
CA ALA A 16 -15.86 0.00 -22.23
C ALA A 16 -16.91 0.86 -21.55
N VAL A 17 -16.51 1.93 -20.84
CA VAL A 17 -17.40 2.70 -19.95
C VAL A 17 -17.57 4.18 -20.35
N GLY A 18 -16.79 4.69 -21.29
CA GLY A 18 -16.78 6.12 -21.66
C GLY A 18 -18.06 6.65 -22.26
N TRP A 19 -18.93 5.77 -22.77
CA TRP A 19 -20.28 6.13 -23.23
C TRP A 19 -21.19 6.54 -22.07
N ALA A 20 -21.00 5.94 -20.88
CA ALA A 20 -21.77 6.22 -19.68
C ALA A 20 -21.11 7.31 -18.82
N VAL A 21 -19.77 7.41 -18.84
CA VAL A 21 -18.99 8.28 -17.96
C VAL A 21 -17.94 9.06 -18.77
N PRO A 22 -18.36 10.08 -19.53
CA PRO A 22 -17.44 10.83 -20.41
C PRO A 22 -16.35 11.61 -19.66
N GLY A 23 -16.54 11.90 -18.38
CA GLY A 23 -15.57 12.63 -17.53
C GLY A 23 -14.23 11.93 -17.34
N VAL A 24 -14.13 10.59 -17.56
CA VAL A 24 -12.87 9.86 -17.44
C VAL A 24 -11.95 9.94 -18.66
N ARG A 25 -12.38 10.60 -19.76
CA ARG A 25 -11.60 10.69 -21.01
C ARG A 25 -10.21 11.29 -20.80
N GLY A 26 -10.10 12.31 -19.95
CA GLY A 26 -8.81 12.95 -19.65
C GLY A 26 -7.80 12.04 -18.96
N LEU A 27 -8.22 10.89 -18.43
CA LEU A 27 -7.41 9.94 -17.67
C LEU A 27 -7.03 8.70 -18.49
N ALA A 28 -7.37 8.65 -19.78
CA ALA A 28 -7.21 7.45 -20.62
C ALA A 28 -5.76 7.09 -20.97
N ALA A 29 -4.81 8.01 -20.78
CA ALA A 29 -3.42 7.77 -21.12
C ALA A 29 -2.73 6.80 -20.14
N GLY A 30 -1.91 5.87 -20.67
CA GLY A 30 -1.12 4.93 -19.89
C GLY A 30 -1.88 3.67 -19.46
N GLU A 31 -1.31 2.99 -18.47
CA GLU A 31 -1.83 1.73 -17.95
C GLU A 31 -1.79 1.71 -16.43
N ARG A 32 -2.46 0.76 -15.82
CA ARG A 32 -2.42 0.51 -14.37
C ARG A 32 -2.08 -0.95 -14.09
N SER A 33 -1.39 -1.21 -12.98
CA SER A 33 -1.16 -2.55 -12.46
C SER A 33 -2.42 -3.09 -11.79
N VAL A 34 -2.67 -4.38 -11.95
CA VAL A 34 -3.79 -5.07 -11.32
C VAL A 34 -3.29 -6.39 -10.76
N ALA A 35 -3.63 -6.65 -9.51
CA ALA A 35 -3.38 -7.92 -8.85
C ALA A 35 -4.08 -9.07 -9.59
N SER A 36 -3.43 -10.22 -9.65
CA SER A 36 -4.04 -11.47 -10.11
C SER A 36 -5.12 -11.92 -9.11
N TRP A 37 -5.88 -12.94 -9.47
CA TRP A 37 -6.93 -13.50 -8.61
C TRP A 37 -6.41 -14.12 -7.30
N ASP A 38 -5.13 -14.48 -7.27
CA ASP A 38 -4.41 -15.08 -6.14
C ASP A 38 -3.50 -14.06 -5.41
N GLU A 39 -3.53 -12.80 -5.81
CA GLU A 39 -2.75 -11.72 -5.20
C GLU A 39 -3.63 -10.79 -4.36
N ASP A 40 -3.14 -10.42 -3.20
CA ASP A 40 -3.70 -9.43 -2.30
C ASP A 40 -2.62 -8.54 -1.67
N SER A 41 -2.99 -7.65 -0.74
CA SER A 41 -2.02 -6.77 -0.10
C SER A 41 -0.99 -7.52 0.75
N VAL A 42 -1.30 -8.71 1.26
CA VAL A 42 -0.37 -9.52 2.06
C VAL A 42 0.61 -10.27 1.16
N THR A 43 0.13 -10.93 0.12
CA THR A 43 0.96 -11.68 -0.84
C THR A 43 1.91 -10.76 -1.60
N MET A 44 1.44 -9.59 -2.04
CA MET A 44 2.31 -8.57 -2.67
C MET A 44 3.36 -8.02 -1.69
N ALA A 45 3.01 -7.86 -0.41
CA ALA A 45 3.96 -7.43 0.62
C ALA A 45 5.08 -8.46 0.84
N VAL A 46 4.76 -9.78 0.81
CA VAL A 46 5.76 -10.85 0.88
C VAL A 46 6.77 -10.74 -0.27
N GLU A 47 6.31 -10.55 -1.50
CA GLU A 47 7.21 -10.41 -2.64
C GLU A 47 8.07 -9.14 -2.58
N ALA A 48 7.48 -8.02 -2.14
CA ALA A 48 8.24 -6.79 -1.91
C ALA A 48 9.32 -6.97 -0.83
N ALA A 49 8.99 -7.69 0.24
CA ALA A 49 9.91 -8.01 1.32
C ALA A 49 11.06 -8.91 0.86
N ARG A 50 10.77 -9.97 0.10
CA ARG A 50 11.80 -10.85 -0.49
C ARG A 50 12.78 -10.08 -1.34
N ASN A 51 12.26 -9.19 -2.20
CA ASN A 51 13.09 -8.32 -3.04
C ASN A 51 13.93 -7.32 -2.22
N CYS A 52 13.44 -6.89 -1.05
CA CYS A 52 14.17 -6.00 -0.16
C CYS A 52 15.30 -6.71 0.58
N LEU A 53 15.07 -7.97 0.96
CA LEU A 53 15.98 -8.73 1.83
C LEU A 53 16.98 -9.59 1.06
N VAL A 54 16.94 -9.61 -0.28
CA VAL A 54 17.73 -10.55 -1.11
C VAL A 54 19.24 -10.50 -0.83
N ASP A 55 19.79 -9.32 -0.52
CA ASP A 55 21.21 -9.11 -0.28
C ASP A 55 21.56 -8.94 1.21
N TYR A 56 20.59 -9.16 2.11
CA TYR A 56 20.79 -8.99 3.55
C TYR A 56 20.83 -10.32 4.27
N SER A 57 21.89 -10.50 5.10
CA SER A 57 22.05 -11.67 5.99
C SER A 57 21.33 -11.49 7.34
N ASP A 58 21.22 -10.25 7.78
CA ASP A 58 20.66 -9.93 9.09
C ASP A 58 19.14 -9.74 8.98
N LEU A 59 18.41 -10.57 9.73
CA LEU A 59 16.96 -10.53 9.75
C LEU A 59 16.44 -9.37 10.60
N PRO A 60 15.35 -8.70 10.19
CA PRO A 60 14.76 -7.62 10.97
C PRO A 60 14.19 -8.13 12.28
N SER A 61 14.34 -7.33 13.35
CA SER A 61 13.72 -7.62 14.65
C SER A 61 12.23 -7.33 14.68
N ASN A 62 11.79 -6.37 13.83
CA ASN A 62 10.41 -5.93 13.74
C ASN A 62 9.94 -5.98 12.29
N ILE A 63 8.65 -6.21 12.11
CA ILE A 63 7.97 -6.03 10.84
C ILE A 63 6.70 -5.19 11.06
N THR A 64 6.54 -4.14 10.26
CA THR A 64 5.32 -3.32 10.23
C THR A 64 4.74 -3.38 8.82
N LEU A 65 3.50 -3.84 8.70
CA LEU A 65 2.77 -3.84 7.43
C LEU A 65 1.69 -2.78 7.44
N ALA A 66 1.78 -1.84 6.52
CA ALA A 66 0.79 -0.77 6.33
C ALA A 66 -0.10 -1.05 5.12
N SER A 67 -1.42 -1.02 5.34
CA SER A 67 -2.41 -1.17 4.27
C SER A 67 -3.75 -0.60 4.68
N THR A 68 -4.57 -0.23 3.70
CA THR A 68 -6.00 0.03 3.90
C THR A 68 -6.88 -1.07 3.28
N THR A 69 -6.26 -2.13 2.77
CA THR A 69 -6.91 -3.24 2.06
C THR A 69 -6.46 -4.60 2.60
N PHE A 70 -6.32 -4.73 3.91
CA PHE A 70 -6.02 -6.01 4.54
C PHE A 70 -7.11 -7.05 4.27
N PRO A 71 -6.71 -8.29 3.91
CA PRO A 71 -7.67 -9.37 3.71
C PRO A 71 -8.30 -9.86 5.02
N PHE A 72 -7.63 -9.66 6.17
CA PHE A 72 -8.11 -10.10 7.47
C PHE A 72 -8.29 -8.91 8.42
N ALA A 73 -9.47 -8.84 9.04
CA ALA A 73 -9.82 -7.79 10.00
C ALA A 73 -9.35 -8.12 11.43
N ASP A 74 -9.26 -9.39 11.78
CA ASP A 74 -9.02 -9.90 13.14
C ASP A 74 -7.85 -10.90 13.23
N ARG A 75 -7.05 -11.02 12.18
CA ARG A 75 -5.83 -11.82 12.14
C ARG A 75 -4.64 -10.90 11.82
N SER A 76 -3.49 -11.10 12.47
CA SER A 76 -2.28 -10.36 12.16
C SER A 76 -1.82 -10.60 10.72
N ASN A 77 -1.98 -9.60 9.86
CA ASN A 77 -1.55 -9.65 8.46
C ASN A 77 -0.02 -9.61 8.36
N SER A 78 0.62 -8.79 9.18
CA SER A 78 2.09 -8.73 9.31
C SER A 78 2.67 -10.04 9.86
N GLY A 79 1.94 -10.72 10.74
CA GLY A 79 2.32 -12.05 11.23
C GLY A 79 2.34 -13.10 10.12
N ILE A 80 1.39 -13.05 9.18
CA ILE A 80 1.40 -13.94 8.00
C ILE A 80 2.63 -13.68 7.13
N VAL A 81 2.98 -12.40 6.93
CA VAL A 81 4.18 -12.04 6.16
C VAL A 81 5.45 -12.53 6.87
N ALA A 82 5.55 -12.34 8.18
CA ALA A 82 6.69 -12.80 8.98
C ALA A 82 6.89 -14.33 8.86
N ASP A 83 5.80 -15.10 8.93
CA ASP A 83 5.81 -16.57 8.75
C ASP A 83 6.24 -16.96 7.33
N ALA A 84 5.69 -16.30 6.30
CA ALA A 84 6.04 -16.55 4.90
C ALA A 84 7.51 -16.22 4.55
N LEU A 85 8.14 -15.34 5.34
CA LEU A 85 9.55 -14.98 5.24
C LEU A 85 10.45 -15.84 6.12
N ASN A 86 9.88 -16.77 6.91
CA ASN A 86 10.58 -17.56 7.92
C ASN A 86 11.36 -16.70 8.93
N LEU A 87 10.79 -15.56 9.35
CA LEU A 87 11.41 -14.74 10.37
C LEU A 87 11.40 -15.44 11.75
N PRO A 88 12.33 -15.09 12.66
CA PRO A 88 12.36 -15.65 14.01
C PRO A 88 11.04 -15.47 14.76
N LEU A 89 10.66 -16.44 15.59
CA LEU A 89 9.41 -16.41 16.36
C LEU A 89 9.28 -15.22 17.33
N ASN A 90 10.39 -14.60 17.69
CA ASN A 90 10.44 -13.41 18.53
C ASN A 90 10.41 -12.09 17.74
N THR A 91 10.23 -12.14 16.42
CA THR A 91 10.03 -10.94 15.61
C THR A 91 8.72 -10.23 16.01
N LEU A 92 8.81 -8.94 16.32
CA LEU A 92 7.61 -8.15 16.62
C LEU A 92 6.86 -7.84 15.33
N THR A 93 5.56 -8.09 15.32
CA THR A 93 4.69 -7.86 14.16
C THR A 93 3.65 -6.78 14.45
N GLU A 94 3.44 -5.86 13.52
CA GLU A 94 2.48 -4.76 13.65
C GLU A 94 1.74 -4.52 12.35
N ASP A 95 0.40 -4.42 12.43
CA ASP A 95 -0.47 -3.98 11.33
C ASP A 95 -0.79 -2.49 11.50
N ALA A 96 -0.41 -1.65 10.54
CA ALA A 96 -0.72 -0.23 10.49
C ALA A 96 -1.87 0.02 9.50
N PHE A 97 -3.03 0.44 9.99
CA PHE A 97 -4.25 0.59 9.19
C PHE A 97 -5.13 1.76 9.66
N GLY A 98 -6.31 1.91 9.05
CA GLY A 98 -7.32 2.88 9.47
C GLY A 98 -7.21 4.25 8.81
N SER A 99 -6.17 4.51 8.04
CA SER A 99 -5.98 5.76 7.32
C SER A 99 -5.16 5.56 6.05
N ARG A 100 -5.40 6.37 5.02
CA ARG A 100 -4.52 6.46 3.84
C ARG A 100 -3.09 6.91 4.19
N ARG A 101 -2.90 7.51 5.37
CA ARG A 101 -1.59 7.86 5.93
C ARG A 101 -0.89 6.71 6.64
N SER A 102 -1.49 5.52 6.75
CA SER A 102 -0.91 4.41 7.53
C SER A 102 0.55 4.12 7.14
N GLY A 103 0.88 4.11 5.84
CA GLY A 103 2.25 3.92 5.36
C GLY A 103 3.21 5.01 5.84
N THR A 104 2.88 6.28 5.64
CA THR A 104 3.73 7.40 6.08
C THR A 104 3.77 7.54 7.60
N SER A 105 2.68 7.27 8.30
CA SER A 105 2.65 7.28 9.77
C SER A 105 3.53 6.16 10.35
N ALA A 106 3.47 4.96 9.76
CA ALA A 106 4.35 3.85 10.13
C ALA A 106 5.82 4.18 9.82
N LEU A 107 6.10 4.84 8.70
CA LEU A 107 7.45 5.28 8.34
C LEU A 107 8.01 6.24 9.40
N VAL A 108 7.28 7.30 9.73
CA VAL A 108 7.69 8.29 10.75
C VAL A 108 7.89 7.63 12.12
N LYS A 109 6.95 6.76 12.54
CA LYS A 109 7.06 6.03 13.81
C LYS A 109 8.34 5.19 13.89
N ASN A 110 8.66 4.45 12.83
CA ASN A 110 9.82 3.58 12.81
C ASN A 110 11.14 4.34 12.65
N PHE A 111 11.14 5.54 12.06
CA PHE A 111 12.32 6.41 12.05
C PHE A 111 12.69 6.97 13.43
N LEU A 112 11.69 7.19 14.28
CA LEU A 112 11.92 7.64 15.66
C LEU A 112 12.37 6.49 16.57
N GLY A 113 12.31 5.24 16.09
CA GLY A 113 12.78 4.05 16.79
C GLY A 113 14.21 3.70 16.38
N SER A 114 14.94 2.99 17.28
CA SER A 114 16.31 2.52 17.04
C SER A 114 16.40 1.04 16.67
N THR A 115 15.25 0.40 16.37
CA THR A 115 15.19 -1.05 16.14
C THR A 115 15.18 -1.36 14.65
N SER A 116 15.92 -2.40 14.24
CA SER A 116 15.89 -2.89 12.85
C SER A 116 14.46 -3.33 12.49
N THR A 117 13.84 -2.61 11.55
CA THR A 117 12.45 -2.81 11.17
C THR A 117 12.31 -2.96 9.66
N LEU A 118 11.64 -4.03 9.24
CA LEU A 118 11.14 -4.18 7.88
C LEU A 118 9.77 -3.51 7.79
N LEU A 119 9.74 -2.34 7.17
CA LEU A 119 8.51 -1.60 6.89
C LEU A 119 7.99 -1.96 5.51
N LEU A 120 6.73 -2.39 5.48
CA LEU A 120 6.01 -2.76 4.26
C LEU A 120 4.80 -1.85 4.08
N ALA A 121 4.54 -1.45 2.84
CA ALA A 121 3.31 -0.77 2.45
C ALA A 121 2.74 -1.45 1.20
N SER A 122 1.50 -1.90 1.27
CA SER A 122 0.88 -2.66 0.19
C SER A 122 -0.59 -2.32 0.02
N GLU A 123 -1.03 -2.13 -1.22
CA GLU A 123 -2.43 -1.77 -1.52
C GLU A 123 -2.97 -2.58 -2.70
N CYS A 124 -4.18 -3.12 -2.50
CA CYS A 124 -4.96 -3.83 -3.51
C CYS A 124 -6.38 -3.23 -3.57
N ARG A 125 -6.46 -1.94 -3.89
CA ARG A 125 -7.71 -1.16 -3.79
C ARG A 125 -8.62 -1.40 -4.96
N GLU A 126 -9.86 -1.80 -4.68
CA GLU A 126 -10.91 -1.89 -5.69
C GLU A 126 -11.51 -0.50 -5.98
N ALA A 127 -11.88 -0.29 -7.24
CA ALA A 127 -12.54 0.92 -7.69
C ALA A 127 -13.91 0.60 -8.30
N LYS A 128 -14.85 1.53 -8.11
CA LYS A 128 -16.16 1.42 -8.76
C LYS A 128 -15.98 1.56 -10.28
N PRO A 129 -16.57 0.65 -11.09
CA PRO A 129 -16.51 0.75 -12.55
C PRO A 129 -16.97 2.12 -13.07
N GLY A 130 -16.20 2.72 -13.97
CA GLY A 130 -16.45 4.05 -14.52
C GLY A 130 -16.05 5.21 -13.63
N SER A 131 -15.48 4.97 -12.46
CA SER A 131 -15.00 6.04 -11.57
C SER A 131 -13.61 6.56 -11.96
N THR A 132 -13.29 7.76 -11.50
CA THR A 132 -11.93 8.32 -11.58
C THR A 132 -10.91 7.38 -10.91
N GLN A 133 -11.30 6.73 -9.82
CA GLN A 133 -10.48 5.78 -9.09
C GLN A 133 -10.14 4.56 -9.95
N GLU A 134 -11.06 4.06 -10.78
CA GLU A 134 -10.76 2.96 -11.70
C GLU A 134 -9.66 3.33 -12.70
N MET A 135 -9.60 4.60 -13.11
CA MET A 135 -8.57 5.08 -14.03
C MET A 135 -7.22 5.32 -13.35
N THR A 136 -7.20 5.59 -12.05
CA THR A 136 -6.00 6.07 -11.33
C THR A 136 -5.39 5.05 -10.39
N TYR A 137 -6.18 4.14 -9.79
CA TYR A 137 -5.66 3.16 -8.85
C TYR A 137 -4.83 2.08 -9.55
N GLY A 138 -3.67 1.76 -8.94
CA GLY A 138 -2.85 0.62 -9.27
C GLY A 138 -2.55 -0.19 -8.01
N HIS A 139 -2.31 -1.48 -8.17
CA HIS A 139 -1.94 -2.38 -7.09
C HIS A 139 -0.42 -2.51 -7.01
N GLY A 140 0.11 -2.69 -5.81
CA GLY A 140 1.53 -2.89 -5.59
C GLY A 140 1.93 -2.83 -4.14
N ALA A 141 3.19 -3.18 -3.89
CA ALA A 141 3.81 -3.16 -2.58
C ALA A 141 5.23 -2.59 -2.61
N ALA A 142 5.61 -1.94 -1.53
CA ALA A 142 6.95 -1.45 -1.29
C ALA A 142 7.48 -1.98 0.05
N ALA A 143 8.79 -2.16 0.14
CA ALA A 143 9.49 -2.57 1.34
C ALA A 143 10.71 -1.67 1.59
N LEU A 144 10.92 -1.30 2.84
CA LEU A 144 12.08 -0.58 3.32
C LEU A 144 12.64 -1.31 4.54
N LEU A 145 13.93 -1.60 4.53
CA LEU A 145 14.63 -2.05 5.73
C LEU A 145 15.23 -0.82 6.42
N LEU A 146 14.77 -0.56 7.64
CA LEU A 146 15.18 0.58 8.47
C LEU A 146 16.10 0.07 9.58
N GLY A 147 17.18 0.77 9.86
CA GLY A 147 18.14 0.40 10.90
C GLY A 147 19.45 1.12 10.75
N GLU A 148 20.38 0.78 11.61
CA GLU A 148 21.76 1.31 11.57
C GLU A 148 22.64 0.48 10.62
N GLY A 149 23.69 1.09 10.07
CA GLY A 149 24.66 0.40 9.24
C GLY A 149 24.99 1.13 7.95
N ASN A 150 25.28 0.40 6.89
CA ASN A 150 25.54 0.97 5.56
C ASN A 150 24.21 1.31 4.88
N THR A 151 23.75 2.54 5.05
CA THR A 151 22.45 3.03 4.59
C THR A 151 22.54 3.63 3.19
N ILE A 152 21.45 3.51 2.42
CA ILE A 152 21.30 4.20 1.12
C ILE A 152 20.87 5.65 1.29
N ALA A 153 20.26 5.99 2.43
CA ALA A 153 19.83 7.34 2.80
C ALA A 153 19.70 7.45 4.32
N ASP A 154 20.03 8.62 4.86
CA ASP A 154 19.85 8.95 6.26
C ASP A 154 18.74 9.99 6.41
N ILE A 155 17.93 9.85 7.48
CA ILE A 155 16.88 10.81 7.78
C ILE A 155 17.41 11.83 8.77
N LEU A 156 17.44 13.08 8.33
CA LEU A 156 17.99 14.18 9.12
C LEU A 156 16.96 14.81 10.05
N SER A 157 15.69 14.88 9.64
CA SER A 157 14.60 15.42 10.44
C SER A 157 13.25 14.89 9.99
N VAL A 158 12.29 14.93 10.90
CA VAL A 158 10.88 14.61 10.63
C VAL A 158 10.02 15.74 11.17
N GLU A 159 9.18 16.31 10.30
CA GLU A 159 8.18 17.29 10.68
C GLU A 159 6.79 16.75 10.33
N SER A 160 5.79 17.02 11.15
CA SER A 160 4.41 16.59 10.94
C SER A 160 3.44 17.72 11.22
N VAL A 161 2.52 17.91 10.29
CA VAL A 161 1.38 18.82 10.43
C VAL A 161 0.10 17.98 10.42
N HIS A 162 -0.83 18.28 11.31
CA HIS A 162 -2.14 17.66 11.36
C HIS A 162 -3.17 18.61 10.77
N GLU A 163 -3.84 18.15 9.72
CA GLU A 163 -5.00 18.83 9.12
C GLU A 163 -5.98 17.77 8.61
N ASP A 164 -7.28 17.96 8.91
CA ASP A 164 -8.35 17.05 8.45
C ASP A 164 -8.85 17.50 7.07
N LEU A 165 -8.15 17.05 6.02
CA LEU A 165 -8.55 17.27 4.63
C LEU A 165 -9.28 16.05 4.10
N ILE A 166 -10.55 16.21 3.77
CA ILE A 166 -11.39 15.14 3.25
C ILE A 166 -11.57 15.33 1.74
N ASP A 167 -10.88 14.54 0.96
CA ASP A 167 -11.08 14.41 -0.50
C ASP A 167 -11.82 13.13 -0.84
N GLN A 168 -11.25 12.01 -0.44
CA GLN A 168 -11.80 10.69 -0.67
C GLN A 168 -11.79 9.90 0.63
N TYR A 169 -12.85 9.19 0.91
CA TYR A 169 -12.96 8.34 2.09
C TYR A 169 -13.72 7.04 1.80
N ARG A 170 -13.55 6.08 2.67
CA ARG A 170 -14.27 4.81 2.65
C ARG A 170 -14.70 4.47 4.07
N THR A 171 -15.97 4.19 4.27
CA THR A 171 -16.47 3.64 5.53
C THR A 171 -16.05 2.18 5.68
N VAL A 172 -16.07 1.65 6.90
CA VAL A 172 -15.60 0.29 7.22
C VAL A 172 -16.29 -0.77 6.36
N ASP A 173 -17.60 -0.63 6.14
CA ASP A 173 -18.40 -1.60 5.39
C ASP A 173 -18.48 -1.31 3.88
N ALA A 174 -17.85 -0.24 3.39
CA ALA A 174 -17.93 0.12 1.99
C ALA A 174 -16.85 -0.60 1.17
N LYS A 175 -17.25 -1.15 0.02
CA LYS A 175 -16.35 -1.78 -0.93
C LYS A 175 -15.52 -0.75 -1.69
N TYR A 176 -16.12 0.39 -2.03
CA TYR A 176 -15.52 1.43 -2.87
C TYR A 176 -15.37 2.75 -2.12
N ASP A 177 -14.41 3.55 -2.57
CA ASP A 177 -14.23 4.89 -2.07
C ASP A 177 -15.33 5.83 -2.53
N TYR A 178 -15.67 6.78 -1.66
CA TYR A 178 -16.46 7.96 -1.99
C TYR A 178 -15.54 9.14 -2.22
N SER A 179 -15.90 10.00 -3.17
CA SER A 179 -15.28 11.31 -3.38
C SER A 179 -16.30 12.38 -3.03
N LEU A 180 -15.87 13.43 -2.34
CA LEU A 180 -16.70 14.61 -2.17
C LEU A 180 -16.83 15.34 -3.52
N GLU A 181 -18.00 15.89 -3.77
CA GLU A 181 -18.19 16.76 -4.94
C GLU A 181 -17.43 18.08 -4.72
N GLU A 182 -16.74 18.60 -5.75
CA GLU A 182 -15.91 19.81 -5.68
C GLU A 182 -16.63 21.04 -5.09
N ARG A 183 -17.95 21.10 -5.15
CA ARG A 183 -18.75 22.18 -4.57
C ARG A 183 -18.81 22.21 -3.04
N TRP A 184 -18.25 21.21 -2.37
CA TRP A 184 -18.23 21.07 -0.92
C TRP A 184 -16.84 21.20 -0.30
N VAL A 185 -15.83 21.48 -1.10
CA VAL A 185 -14.44 21.66 -0.67
C VAL A 185 -14.07 23.15 -0.67
#